data_e0e7312fbf42e0ffcb0fe0e61e21334c
#
_entry.id   e0e7312fbf42e0ffcb0fe0e61e21334c
#
_cell.length_a   1.000
_cell.length_b   1.000
_cell.length_c   1.000
_cell.angle_alpha   90.00
_cell.angle_beta   90.00
_cell.angle_gamma   90.00
#
_symmetry.space_group_name_H-M   'P 1'
#
loop_
_entity.id
_entity.type
_entity.pdbx_description
1 polymer ?
#
loop_
_entity_poly.entity_id
_entity_poly.type
_entity_poly.pdbx_seq_one_letter_code
_entity_poly.pdbx_strand_id
1 'polypeptide(L)'
;MIFSSSATVYGNPASLPIKEDFPLSTTNPYGTTKLMIEMILKDLVVADPTWSIVLLRYFNPIGAHESGRLGEVPNGIPNNLMPYVTQVAVGRLEELKVLGHDYPTPDGTGVRDFIHVVDLANGHVKALAKLRNENGVHIYNLGTGNGYSVLEIVKTFERVNGVPVKYRLADRRPGDIPACYADPTKAKEELGWVAEKNLEDMCRDSWNFTKNYKF
;
A
#
# COMPACT_ATOMS: atom_id res chain seq x y z
N MET A 1 -3.24 9.28 19.36
CA MET A 1 -4.03 9.11 18.11
C MET A 1 -3.19 8.43 17.05
N ILE A 2 -3.75 7.48 16.24
CA ILE A 2 -3.07 6.96 15.04
C ILE A 2 -3.82 7.46 13.81
N PHE A 3 -3.08 8.02 12.86
CA PHE A 3 -3.62 8.47 11.58
C PHE A 3 -3.12 7.63 10.42
N SER A 4 -4.06 7.08 9.67
CA SER A 4 -3.83 6.36 8.42
C SER A 4 -3.47 7.33 7.31
N SER A 5 -2.17 7.68 7.21
CA SER A 5 -1.64 8.48 6.10
C SER A 5 -1.30 7.60 4.90
N SER A 6 -0.57 8.09 3.94
CA SER A 6 -0.27 7.40 2.69
C SER A 6 1.10 7.81 2.14
N ALA A 7 1.78 6.90 1.46
CA ALA A 7 2.98 7.20 0.69
C ALA A 7 2.76 8.26 -0.42
N THR A 8 1.51 8.52 -0.81
CA THR A 8 1.18 9.56 -1.79
C THR A 8 1.53 10.99 -1.34
N VAL A 9 1.81 11.20 -0.03
CA VAL A 9 2.29 12.49 0.49
C VAL A 9 3.70 12.84 0.03
N TYR A 10 4.48 11.85 -0.44
CA TYR A 10 5.83 12.08 -0.98
C TYR A 10 5.84 12.54 -2.44
N GLY A 11 4.71 12.40 -3.13
CA GLY A 11 4.58 12.80 -4.54
C GLY A 11 5.55 12.05 -5.45
N ASN A 12 6.42 12.80 -6.14
CA ASN A 12 7.48 12.25 -6.97
C ASN A 12 8.82 12.31 -6.22
N PRO A 13 9.26 11.26 -5.54
CA PRO A 13 10.45 11.28 -4.72
C PRO A 13 11.72 11.40 -5.58
N ALA A 14 12.72 12.11 -5.07
CA ALA A 14 14.00 12.31 -5.77
C ALA A 14 14.86 11.03 -5.84
N SER A 15 14.65 10.10 -4.93
CA SER A 15 15.37 8.82 -4.87
C SER A 15 14.54 7.72 -4.20
N LEU A 16 15.01 6.50 -4.28
CA LEU A 16 14.41 5.30 -3.69
C LEU A 16 15.50 4.53 -2.92
N PRO A 17 15.17 3.83 -1.83
CA PRO A 17 13.88 3.77 -1.16
C PRO A 17 13.50 5.07 -0.43
N ILE A 18 12.19 5.28 -0.17
CA ILE A 18 11.65 6.51 0.43
C ILE A 18 11.77 6.45 1.96
N LYS A 19 12.38 7.47 2.57
CA LYS A 19 12.46 7.66 4.02
C LYS A 19 11.44 8.69 4.52
N GLU A 20 11.17 8.68 5.84
CA GLU A 20 10.17 9.55 6.45
C GLU A 20 10.54 11.03 6.45
N ASP A 21 11.82 11.36 6.32
CA ASP A 21 12.37 12.71 6.26
C ASP A 21 12.39 13.31 4.84
N PHE A 22 11.96 12.56 3.82
CA PHE A 22 11.89 13.07 2.46
C PHE A 22 10.91 14.25 2.34
N PRO A 23 11.19 15.20 1.43
CA PRO A 23 10.29 16.32 1.14
C PRO A 23 8.89 15.82 0.79
N LEU A 24 7.87 16.52 1.31
CA LEU A 24 6.47 16.20 1.05
C LEU A 24 5.96 17.05 -0.11
N SER A 25 5.37 16.39 -1.08
CA SER A 25 4.65 16.97 -2.20
C SER A 25 3.54 16.03 -2.62
N THR A 26 2.59 16.50 -3.41
CA THR A 26 1.48 15.64 -3.84
C THR A 26 1.23 15.78 -5.33
N THR A 27 0.92 14.67 -6.00
CA THR A 27 0.62 14.64 -7.43
C THR A 27 -0.88 14.46 -7.73
N ASN A 28 -1.69 14.31 -6.68
CA ASN A 28 -3.14 14.09 -6.82
C ASN A 28 -3.91 14.57 -5.59
N PRO A 29 -5.24 14.82 -5.73
CA PRO A 29 -6.08 15.34 -4.63
C PRO A 29 -6.12 14.43 -3.40
N TYR A 30 -6.10 13.10 -3.57
CA TYR A 30 -6.08 12.17 -2.44
C TYR A 30 -4.82 12.36 -1.57
N GLY A 31 -3.64 12.42 -2.19
CA GLY A 31 -2.39 12.71 -1.48
C GLY A 31 -2.45 14.04 -0.75
N THR A 32 -3.02 15.08 -1.40
CA THR A 32 -3.19 16.40 -0.80
C THR A 32 -4.07 16.36 0.46
N THR A 33 -5.18 15.61 0.46
CA THR A 33 -6.01 15.49 1.68
C THR A 33 -5.26 14.83 2.82
N LYS A 34 -4.43 13.81 2.54
CA LYS A 34 -3.61 13.16 3.57
C LYS A 34 -2.54 14.10 4.13
N LEU A 35 -1.85 14.84 3.26
CA LEU A 35 -0.84 15.81 3.66
C LEU A 35 -1.44 16.94 4.52
N MET A 36 -2.59 17.49 4.14
CA MET A 36 -3.29 18.52 4.92
C MET A 36 -3.63 18.02 6.33
N ILE A 37 -4.10 16.79 6.48
CA ILE A 37 -4.39 16.22 7.79
C ILE A 37 -3.10 16.02 8.59
N GLU A 38 -2.00 15.56 7.98
CA GLU A 38 -0.70 15.49 8.67
C GLU A 38 -0.25 16.85 9.21
N MET A 39 -0.44 17.93 8.43
CA MET A 39 -0.11 19.29 8.86
C MET A 39 -0.98 19.71 10.06
N ILE A 40 -2.28 19.54 9.99
CA ILE A 40 -3.22 19.84 11.08
C ILE A 40 -2.83 19.09 12.36
N LEU A 41 -2.50 17.81 12.25
CA LEU A 41 -2.12 16.97 13.40
C LEU A 41 -0.78 17.40 14.02
N LYS A 42 0.17 17.86 13.22
CA LYS A 42 1.44 18.43 13.70
C LYS A 42 1.20 19.75 14.45
N ASP A 43 0.37 20.63 13.89
CA ASP A 43 0.03 21.91 14.53
C ASP A 43 -0.74 21.70 15.84
N LEU A 44 -1.58 20.65 15.93
CA LEU A 44 -2.25 20.28 17.17
C LEU A 44 -1.26 19.94 18.29
N VAL A 45 -0.17 19.22 17.99
CA VAL A 45 0.89 18.90 18.97
C VAL A 45 1.70 20.15 19.34
N VAL A 46 1.88 21.10 18.41
CA VAL A 46 2.51 22.38 18.71
C VAL A 46 1.65 23.19 19.69
N ALA A 47 0.33 23.18 19.52
CA ALA A 47 -0.61 23.89 20.39
C ALA A 47 -0.75 23.24 21.78
N ASP A 48 -0.69 21.89 21.83
CA ASP A 48 -0.78 21.12 23.07
C ASP A 48 0.20 19.92 23.03
N PRO A 49 1.39 20.06 23.65
CA PRO A 49 2.42 19.03 23.67
C PRO A 49 2.06 17.73 24.42
N THR A 50 0.90 17.69 25.07
CA THR A 50 0.44 16.46 25.73
C THR A 50 -0.12 15.43 24.74
N TRP A 51 -0.41 15.83 23.51
CA TRP A 51 -0.84 14.92 22.46
C TRP A 51 0.25 13.94 22.06
N SER A 52 -0.17 12.69 21.83
CA SER A 52 0.64 11.66 21.24
C SER A 52 -0.01 11.21 19.93
N ILE A 53 0.68 11.40 18.80
CA ILE A 53 0.17 11.14 17.46
C ILE A 53 1.16 10.29 16.67
N VAL A 54 0.66 9.20 16.07
CA VAL A 54 1.43 8.40 15.10
C VAL A 54 0.81 8.56 13.72
N LEU A 55 1.63 8.97 12.75
CA LEU A 55 1.29 9.05 11.34
C LEU A 55 1.87 7.82 10.63
N LEU A 56 1.00 6.91 10.16
CA LEU A 56 1.41 5.73 9.42
C LEU A 56 1.24 5.98 7.92
N ARG A 57 2.35 6.13 7.21
CA ARG A 57 2.38 6.32 5.75
C ARG A 57 2.43 4.96 5.07
N TYR A 58 1.24 4.43 4.68
CA TYR A 58 1.17 3.14 3.98
C TYR A 58 1.61 3.25 2.55
N PHE A 59 2.21 2.16 2.06
CA PHE A 59 2.37 1.94 0.65
C PHE A 59 1.11 1.24 0.09
N ASN A 60 1.20 0.17 -0.64
CA ASN A 60 0.03 -0.41 -1.31
C ASN A 60 -0.49 -1.67 -0.59
N PRO A 61 -1.48 -1.57 0.31
CA PRO A 61 -1.99 -2.76 0.99
C PRO A 61 -2.74 -3.66 0.00
N ILE A 62 -2.42 -4.95 0.06
CA ILE A 62 -3.09 -6.04 -0.65
C ILE A 62 -3.16 -7.28 0.24
N GLY A 63 -3.73 -8.36 -0.25
CA GLY A 63 -3.91 -9.55 0.55
C GLY A 63 -5.27 -9.57 1.25
N ALA A 64 -5.49 -10.63 1.98
CA ALA A 64 -6.65 -10.85 2.83
C ALA A 64 -6.21 -11.67 4.04
N HIS A 65 -7.07 -11.83 5.04
CA HIS A 65 -6.77 -12.74 6.14
C HIS A 65 -6.72 -14.19 5.63
N GLU A 66 -5.75 -14.97 6.07
CA GLU A 66 -5.51 -16.36 5.64
C GLU A 66 -6.72 -17.28 5.77
N SER A 67 -7.64 -16.97 6.71
CA SER A 67 -8.88 -17.70 6.88
C SER A 67 -9.85 -17.59 5.70
N GLY A 68 -9.63 -16.69 4.74
CA GLY A 68 -10.54 -16.40 3.63
C GLY A 68 -11.88 -15.78 4.04
N ARG A 69 -12.01 -15.26 5.27
CA ARG A 69 -13.24 -14.64 5.79
C ARG A 69 -13.20 -13.12 5.85
N LEU A 70 -12.03 -12.54 5.85
CA LEU A 70 -11.81 -11.09 5.90
C LEU A 70 -10.97 -10.67 4.70
N GLY A 71 -11.45 -9.72 3.92
CA GLY A 71 -10.78 -9.20 2.74
C GLY A 71 -11.46 -7.97 2.19
N GLU A 72 -10.99 -7.45 1.06
CA GLU A 72 -11.50 -6.24 0.44
C GLU A 72 -12.65 -6.56 -0.53
N VAL A 73 -13.79 -5.91 -0.33
CA VAL A 73 -14.96 -5.99 -1.22
C VAL A 73 -15.29 -4.58 -1.71
N PRO A 74 -14.74 -4.15 -2.86
CA PRO A 74 -15.04 -2.84 -3.41
C PRO A 74 -16.50 -2.68 -3.78
N ASN A 75 -17.06 -1.50 -3.52
CA ASN A 75 -18.36 -1.13 -4.01
C ASN A 75 -18.26 -0.68 -5.48
N GLY A 76 -18.71 -1.49 -6.41
CA GLY A 76 -18.58 -1.26 -7.84
C GLY A 76 -17.26 -1.77 -8.45
N ILE A 77 -16.78 -1.11 -9.51
CA ILE A 77 -15.54 -1.49 -10.19
C ILE A 77 -14.34 -1.13 -9.30
N PRO A 78 -13.42 -2.08 -9.03
CA PRO A 78 -12.25 -1.81 -8.19
C PRO A 78 -11.34 -0.74 -8.76
N ASN A 79 -10.83 0.14 -7.89
CA ASN A 79 -9.75 1.08 -8.22
C ASN A 79 -8.36 0.53 -7.88
N ASN A 80 -8.28 -0.45 -6.96
CA ASN A 80 -7.04 -1.09 -6.53
C ASN A 80 -6.72 -2.31 -7.38
N LEU A 81 -5.41 -2.57 -7.59
CA LEU A 81 -4.93 -3.61 -8.48
C LEU A 81 -5.41 -5.02 -8.07
N MET A 82 -5.17 -5.44 -6.84
CA MET A 82 -5.44 -6.83 -6.43
C MET A 82 -6.93 -7.19 -6.48
N PRO A 83 -7.88 -6.36 -5.99
CA PRO A 83 -9.30 -6.63 -6.17
C PRO A 83 -9.72 -6.69 -7.65
N TYR A 84 -9.08 -5.91 -8.52
CA TYR A 84 -9.34 -5.97 -9.96
C TYR A 84 -8.85 -7.31 -10.55
N VAL A 85 -7.61 -7.71 -10.22
CA VAL A 85 -7.01 -8.99 -10.63
C VAL A 85 -7.91 -10.17 -10.22
N THR A 86 -8.34 -10.20 -8.96
CA THR A 86 -9.19 -11.28 -8.45
C THR A 86 -10.57 -11.30 -9.09
N GLN A 87 -11.17 -10.13 -9.39
CA GLN A 87 -12.46 -10.08 -10.11
C GLN A 87 -12.37 -10.51 -11.57
N VAL A 88 -11.23 -10.26 -12.24
CA VAL A 88 -10.97 -10.85 -13.57
C VAL A 88 -10.81 -12.37 -13.46
N ALA A 89 -10.05 -12.84 -12.47
CA ALA A 89 -9.81 -14.27 -12.27
C ALA A 89 -11.09 -15.09 -11.98
N VAL A 90 -12.09 -14.51 -11.28
CA VAL A 90 -13.41 -15.14 -11.08
C VAL A 90 -14.40 -14.87 -12.22
N GLY A 91 -14.01 -14.17 -13.28
CA GLY A 91 -14.84 -13.90 -14.46
C GLY A 91 -15.91 -12.81 -14.28
N ARG A 92 -15.81 -11.96 -13.24
CA ARG A 92 -16.70 -10.80 -13.04
C ARG A 92 -16.34 -9.61 -13.91
N LEU A 93 -15.06 -9.44 -14.18
CA LEU A 93 -14.51 -8.45 -15.11
C LEU A 93 -13.86 -9.17 -16.28
N GLU A 94 -13.96 -8.57 -17.47
CA GLU A 94 -13.49 -9.19 -18.70
C GLU A 94 -11.97 -9.27 -18.77
N GLU A 95 -11.28 -8.16 -18.45
CA GLU A 95 -9.82 -8.05 -18.51
C GLU A 95 -9.30 -6.96 -17.59
N LEU A 96 -8.05 -7.10 -17.15
CA LEU A 96 -7.31 -6.08 -16.43
C LEU A 96 -6.68 -5.09 -17.42
N LYS A 97 -6.84 -3.78 -17.20
CA LYS A 97 -6.07 -2.75 -17.89
C LYS A 97 -4.81 -2.43 -17.10
N VAL A 98 -3.64 -2.82 -17.63
CA VAL A 98 -2.33 -2.47 -17.07
C VAL A 98 -1.99 -1.06 -17.54
N LEU A 99 -2.09 -0.08 -16.63
CA LEU A 99 -1.94 1.35 -16.94
C LEU A 99 -0.47 1.77 -16.93
N GLY A 100 0.05 2.13 -18.10
CA GLY A 100 1.46 2.45 -18.35
C GLY A 100 2.28 1.19 -18.63
N HIS A 101 3.00 1.22 -19.76
CA HIS A 101 3.85 0.11 -20.21
C HIS A 101 5.20 0.61 -20.75
N ASP A 102 5.48 1.90 -20.55
CA ASP A 102 6.63 2.62 -21.07
C ASP A 102 7.41 3.38 -19.97
N TYR A 103 7.24 2.97 -18.70
CA TYR A 103 8.04 3.48 -17.59
C TYR A 103 9.48 2.96 -17.66
N PRO A 104 10.47 3.71 -17.13
CA PRO A 104 11.86 3.24 -16.98
C PRO A 104 11.98 2.21 -15.84
N THR A 105 11.28 1.10 -15.96
CA THR A 105 11.21 -0.02 -15.02
C THR A 105 11.52 -1.33 -15.75
N PRO A 106 11.84 -2.44 -15.08
CA PRO A 106 12.29 -3.66 -15.75
C PRO A 106 11.37 -4.23 -16.81
N ASP A 107 10.05 -4.08 -16.65
CA ASP A 107 9.04 -4.56 -17.61
C ASP A 107 8.16 -3.45 -18.20
N GLY A 108 8.55 -2.19 -17.95
CA GLY A 108 7.83 -1.02 -18.45
C GLY A 108 6.60 -0.63 -17.63
N THR A 109 6.16 -1.46 -16.67
CA THR A 109 4.98 -1.15 -15.85
C THR A 109 5.34 -0.50 -14.51
N GLY A 110 4.38 0.17 -13.87
CA GLY A 110 4.62 0.87 -12.61
C GLY A 110 5.05 -0.08 -11.48
N VAL A 111 6.04 0.34 -10.68
CA VAL A 111 6.57 -0.42 -9.55
C VAL A 111 6.05 0.17 -8.24
N ARG A 112 5.51 -0.68 -7.36
CA ARG A 112 4.96 -0.28 -6.06
C ARG A 112 5.43 -1.24 -4.97
N ASP A 113 5.52 -0.72 -3.75
CA ASP A 113 5.70 -1.54 -2.55
C ASP A 113 4.32 -2.06 -2.13
N PHE A 114 4.11 -3.34 -2.31
CA PHE A 114 2.89 -4.00 -1.86
C PHE A 114 3.11 -4.62 -0.48
N ILE A 115 2.20 -4.32 0.44
CA ILE A 115 2.23 -4.81 1.83
C ILE A 115 1.00 -5.66 2.12
N HIS A 116 1.20 -6.78 2.81
CA HIS A 116 0.07 -7.61 3.22
C HIS A 116 -0.79 -6.89 4.27
N VAL A 117 -2.11 -6.93 4.11
CA VAL A 117 -3.05 -6.22 4.99
C VAL A 117 -2.93 -6.64 6.46
N VAL A 118 -2.53 -7.89 6.74
CA VAL A 118 -2.30 -8.37 8.12
C VAL A 118 -1.04 -7.74 8.72
N ASP A 119 0.04 -7.60 7.93
CA ASP A 119 1.25 -6.89 8.38
C ASP A 119 0.97 -5.42 8.64
N LEU A 120 0.16 -4.80 7.78
CA LEU A 120 -0.30 -3.43 7.99
C LEU A 120 -1.11 -3.30 9.29
N ALA A 121 -2.03 -4.22 9.58
CA ALA A 121 -2.79 -4.25 10.83
C ALA A 121 -1.87 -4.41 12.05
N ASN A 122 -0.87 -5.29 11.97
CA ASN A 122 0.15 -5.46 13.00
C ASN A 122 0.96 -4.18 13.23
N GLY A 123 1.26 -3.41 12.18
CA GLY A 123 1.88 -2.09 12.28
C GLY A 123 1.07 -1.11 13.15
N HIS A 124 -0.25 -1.11 13.02
CA HIS A 124 -1.13 -0.31 13.88
C HIS A 124 -1.06 -0.77 15.34
N VAL A 125 -1.05 -2.08 15.59
CA VAL A 125 -0.94 -2.63 16.97
C VAL A 125 0.40 -2.22 17.60
N LYS A 126 1.51 -2.30 16.85
CA LYS A 126 2.83 -1.85 17.32
C LYS A 126 2.86 -0.34 17.58
N ALA A 127 2.22 0.47 16.73
CA ALA A 127 2.12 1.91 16.90
C ALA A 127 1.34 2.31 18.17
N LEU A 128 0.37 1.49 18.63
CA LEU A 128 -0.34 1.73 19.90
C LEU A 128 0.58 1.72 21.12
N ALA A 129 1.62 0.90 21.10
CA ALA A 129 2.61 0.87 22.18
C ALA A 129 3.42 2.16 22.26
N LYS A 130 3.78 2.74 21.10
CA LYS A 130 4.47 4.04 21.01
C LYS A 130 3.64 5.17 21.61
N LEU A 131 2.35 5.23 21.29
CA LEU A 131 1.42 6.24 21.80
C LEU A 131 1.29 6.26 23.33
N ARG A 132 1.48 5.12 24.00
CA ARG A 132 1.35 5.02 25.47
C ARG A 132 2.55 5.57 26.20
N ASN A 133 3.70 5.63 25.55
CA ASN A 133 4.98 5.89 26.19
C ASN A 133 5.58 7.25 25.83
N GLU A 134 5.16 7.86 24.72
CA GLU A 134 5.79 9.06 24.21
C GLU A 134 4.75 10.03 23.65
N ASN A 135 4.85 11.29 24.04
CA ASN A 135 4.09 12.41 23.44
C ASN A 135 4.78 12.90 22.16
N GLY A 136 4.08 13.71 21.39
CA GLY A 136 4.61 14.30 20.16
C GLY A 136 4.09 13.60 18.90
N VAL A 137 4.74 13.89 17.78
CA VAL A 137 4.41 13.32 16.46
C VAL A 137 5.45 12.30 16.06
N HIS A 138 5.02 11.07 15.82
CA HIS A 138 5.85 9.98 15.34
C HIS A 138 5.40 9.56 13.95
N ILE A 139 6.32 9.44 13.01
CA ILE A 139 6.01 9.15 11.60
C ILE A 139 6.73 7.87 11.19
N TYR A 140 5.99 6.93 10.55
CA TYR A 140 6.54 5.67 10.09
C TYR A 140 6.02 5.28 8.71
N ASN A 141 6.94 4.86 7.86
CA ASN A 141 6.60 4.18 6.61
C ASN A 141 6.25 2.72 6.91
N LEU A 142 5.09 2.28 6.43
CA LEU A 142 4.70 0.87 6.46
C LEU A 142 4.69 0.31 5.04
N GLY A 143 5.77 -0.35 4.70
CA GLY A 143 6.02 -1.05 3.45
C GLY A 143 6.97 -2.22 3.68
N THR A 144 7.22 -3.00 2.64
CA THR A 144 8.13 -4.16 2.70
C THR A 144 9.58 -3.78 2.38
N GLY A 145 9.80 -2.61 1.77
CA GLY A 145 11.08 -2.21 1.19
C GLY A 145 11.35 -2.81 -0.19
N ASN A 146 10.42 -3.60 -0.72
CA ASN A 146 10.52 -4.23 -2.03
C ASN A 146 9.51 -3.62 -3.00
N GLY A 147 10.01 -3.26 -4.20
CA GLY A 147 9.15 -2.81 -5.28
C GLY A 147 8.79 -3.95 -6.22
N TYR A 148 7.50 -4.14 -6.49
CA TYR A 148 7.00 -5.11 -7.46
C TYR A 148 6.28 -4.39 -8.58
N SER A 149 6.51 -4.81 -9.83
CA SER A 149 5.81 -4.27 -10.99
C SER A 149 4.37 -4.81 -11.08
N VAL A 150 3.51 -4.13 -11.84
CA VAL A 150 2.14 -4.61 -12.07
C VAL A 150 2.13 -5.97 -12.74
N LEU A 151 3.00 -6.22 -13.73
CA LEU A 151 3.08 -7.51 -14.41
C LEU A 151 3.68 -8.60 -13.50
N GLU A 152 4.60 -8.26 -12.61
CA GLU A 152 5.08 -9.21 -11.59
C GLU A 152 3.95 -9.68 -10.67
N ILE A 153 3.07 -8.77 -10.23
CA ILE A 153 1.88 -9.12 -9.44
C ILE A 153 0.99 -10.09 -10.21
N VAL A 154 0.66 -9.78 -11.47
CA VAL A 154 -0.21 -10.61 -12.31
C VAL A 154 0.40 -12.01 -12.48
N LYS A 155 1.67 -12.09 -12.90
CA LYS A 155 2.36 -13.37 -13.12
C LYS A 155 2.50 -14.21 -11.84
N THR A 156 2.77 -13.55 -10.70
CA THR A 156 2.85 -14.22 -9.40
C THR A 156 1.47 -14.75 -8.99
N PHE A 157 0.42 -13.96 -9.19
CA PHE A 157 -0.95 -14.39 -8.91
C PHE A 157 -1.33 -15.61 -9.73
N GLU A 158 -1.06 -15.61 -11.05
CA GLU A 158 -1.33 -16.75 -11.93
C GLU A 158 -0.58 -17.99 -11.50
N ARG A 159 0.73 -17.86 -11.24
CA ARG A 159 1.59 -18.98 -10.84
C ARG A 159 1.16 -19.61 -9.52
N VAL A 160 0.86 -18.78 -8.50
CA VAL A 160 0.53 -19.25 -7.15
C VAL A 160 -0.84 -19.89 -7.08
N ASN A 161 -1.80 -19.36 -7.84
CA ASN A 161 -3.21 -19.79 -7.75
C ASN A 161 -3.65 -20.72 -8.88
N GLY A 162 -2.83 -20.89 -9.93
CA GLY A 162 -3.17 -21.71 -11.08
C GLY A 162 -4.34 -21.17 -11.91
N VAL A 163 -4.62 -19.85 -11.83
CA VAL A 163 -5.75 -19.20 -12.51
C VAL A 163 -5.24 -18.10 -13.41
N PRO A 164 -5.58 -18.08 -14.70
CA PRO A 164 -5.13 -17.04 -15.62
C PRO A 164 -5.84 -15.71 -15.36
N VAL A 165 -5.13 -14.61 -15.60
CA VAL A 165 -5.64 -13.24 -15.51
C VAL A 165 -5.52 -12.56 -16.87
N LYS A 166 -6.63 -12.42 -17.55
CA LYS A 166 -6.66 -11.73 -18.84
C LYS A 166 -6.33 -10.25 -18.66
N TYR A 167 -5.34 -9.75 -19.40
CA TYR A 167 -4.98 -8.33 -19.33
C TYR A 167 -4.61 -7.76 -20.70
N ARG A 168 -4.68 -6.43 -20.79
CA ARG A 168 -4.10 -5.64 -21.89
C ARG A 168 -3.32 -4.46 -21.36
N LEU A 169 -2.30 -4.05 -22.10
CA LEU A 169 -1.55 -2.83 -21.83
C LEU A 169 -2.38 -1.61 -22.27
N ALA A 170 -2.29 -0.53 -21.50
CA ALA A 170 -2.99 0.73 -21.76
C ALA A 170 -2.09 1.92 -21.40
N ASP A 171 -2.51 3.13 -21.80
CA ASP A 171 -1.78 4.36 -21.52
C ASP A 171 -1.64 4.64 -20.03
N ARG A 172 -0.66 5.47 -19.66
CA ARG A 172 -0.42 5.90 -18.29
C ARG A 172 -1.62 6.62 -17.71
N ARG A 173 -1.90 6.39 -16.44
CA ARG A 173 -2.86 7.19 -15.68
C ARG A 173 -2.19 8.52 -15.26
N PRO A 174 -2.85 9.67 -15.42
CA PRO A 174 -2.32 10.95 -14.96
C PRO A 174 -1.98 10.92 -13.46
N GLY A 175 -0.80 11.45 -13.11
CA GLY A 175 -0.32 11.51 -11.72
C GLY A 175 0.37 10.24 -11.21
N ASP A 176 0.45 9.17 -12.01
CA ASP A 176 1.25 8.00 -11.65
C ASP A 176 2.74 8.23 -11.87
N ILE A 177 3.54 7.72 -10.94
CA ILE A 177 5.01 7.76 -10.96
C ILE A 177 5.58 6.38 -11.29
N PRO A 178 6.82 6.29 -11.88
CA PRO A 178 7.41 5.02 -12.30
C PRO A 178 7.57 4.02 -11.17
N ALA A 179 8.12 4.45 -10.02
CA ALA A 179 8.40 3.57 -8.89
C ALA A 179 8.18 4.27 -7.55
N CYS A 180 7.69 3.50 -6.57
CA CYS A 180 7.45 3.98 -5.21
C CYS A 180 7.55 2.80 -4.23
N TYR A 181 8.61 2.77 -3.38
CA TYR A 181 8.79 1.77 -2.32
C TYR A 181 9.50 2.36 -1.10
N ALA A 182 9.21 1.77 0.07
CA ALA A 182 9.62 2.28 1.37
C ALA A 182 11.07 1.96 1.73
N ASP A 183 11.65 2.79 2.59
CA ASP A 183 12.62 2.34 3.58
C ASP A 183 11.87 2.07 4.90
N PRO A 184 11.69 0.80 5.33
CA PRO A 184 10.97 0.46 6.56
C PRO A 184 11.86 0.44 7.81
N THR A 185 13.12 0.87 7.70
CA THR A 185 14.13 0.74 8.78
C THR A 185 13.67 1.39 10.08
N LYS A 186 13.10 2.59 10.00
CA LYS A 186 12.62 3.30 11.18
C LYS A 186 11.50 2.56 11.92
N ALA A 187 10.54 2.00 11.18
CA ALA A 187 9.47 1.19 11.79
C ALA A 187 10.04 -0.08 12.46
N LYS A 188 11.05 -0.70 11.87
CA LYS A 188 11.75 -1.85 12.46
C LYS A 188 12.47 -1.46 13.75
N GLU A 189 13.22 -0.39 13.75
CA GLU A 189 14.06 0.02 14.91
C GLU A 189 13.23 0.55 16.07
N GLU A 190 12.23 1.40 15.80
CA GLU A 190 11.47 2.09 16.83
C GLU A 190 10.17 1.40 17.26
N LEU A 191 9.53 0.62 16.37
CA LEU A 191 8.30 -0.11 16.69
C LEU A 191 8.53 -1.63 16.87
N GLY A 192 9.71 -2.15 16.49
CA GLY A 192 9.93 -3.58 16.38
C GLY A 192 8.97 -4.23 15.36
N TRP A 193 8.62 -3.50 14.31
CA TRP A 193 7.72 -3.97 13.26
C TRP A 193 8.47 -4.30 11.98
N VAL A 194 8.12 -5.43 11.37
CA VAL A 194 8.62 -5.87 10.08
C VAL A 194 7.46 -6.50 9.31
N ALA A 195 7.39 -6.28 8.00
CA ALA A 195 6.49 -7.02 7.14
C ALA A 195 6.99 -8.47 6.99
N GLU A 196 6.16 -9.45 7.34
CA GLU A 196 6.52 -10.87 7.37
C GLU A 196 6.00 -11.64 6.16
N LYS A 197 4.90 -11.19 5.56
CA LYS A 197 4.24 -11.83 4.43
C LYS A 197 4.88 -11.39 3.10
N ASN A 198 5.13 -12.35 2.24
CA ASN A 198 5.69 -12.10 0.91
C ASN A 198 4.61 -11.94 -0.16
N LEU A 199 5.01 -11.67 -1.42
CA LEU A 199 4.09 -11.47 -2.53
C LEU A 199 3.22 -12.72 -2.83
N GLU A 200 3.75 -13.92 -2.66
CA GLU A 200 3.00 -15.17 -2.87
C GLU A 200 1.89 -15.31 -1.83
N ASP A 201 2.17 -14.96 -0.55
CA ASP A 201 1.17 -14.94 0.51
C ASP A 201 0.05 -13.93 0.17
N MET A 202 0.42 -12.72 -0.26
CA MET A 202 -0.54 -11.69 -0.66
C MET A 202 -1.47 -12.17 -1.79
N CYS A 203 -0.91 -12.81 -2.81
CA CYS A 203 -1.67 -13.36 -3.95
C CYS A 203 -2.58 -14.52 -3.53
N ARG A 204 -2.05 -15.46 -2.75
CA ARG A 204 -2.77 -16.63 -2.27
C ARG A 204 -3.94 -16.25 -1.38
N ASP A 205 -3.70 -15.38 -0.40
CA ASP A 205 -4.71 -15.01 0.58
C ASP A 205 -5.81 -14.14 -0.05
N SER A 206 -5.46 -13.23 -0.98
CA SER A 206 -6.45 -12.50 -1.80
C SER A 206 -7.36 -13.44 -2.59
N TRP A 207 -6.78 -14.47 -3.24
CA TRP A 207 -7.55 -15.44 -3.98
C TRP A 207 -8.40 -16.33 -3.09
N ASN A 208 -7.85 -16.77 -1.94
CA ASN A 208 -8.59 -17.56 -0.97
C ASN A 208 -9.83 -16.82 -0.45
N PHE A 209 -9.73 -15.53 -0.19
CA PHE A 209 -10.88 -14.70 0.16
C PHE A 209 -11.89 -14.61 -1.00
N THR A 210 -11.42 -14.23 -2.21
CA THR A 210 -12.30 -13.96 -3.34
C THR A 210 -13.10 -15.17 -3.78
N LYS A 211 -12.49 -16.37 -3.83
CA LYS A 211 -13.20 -17.61 -4.22
C LYS A 211 -14.24 -18.07 -3.19
N ASN A 212 -14.07 -17.69 -1.92
CA ASN A 212 -15.00 -18.03 -0.84
C ASN A 212 -16.09 -16.97 -0.64
N TYR A 213 -15.90 -15.77 -1.19
CA TYR A 213 -16.86 -14.68 -1.05
C TYR A 213 -18.02 -14.84 -2.04
N LYS A 214 -19.25 -14.74 -1.54
CA LYS A 214 -20.45 -14.70 -2.38
C LYS A 214 -20.72 -13.24 -2.76
N PHE A 215 -20.33 -12.88 -3.98
CA PHE A 215 -20.60 -11.57 -4.53
C PHE A 215 -22.08 -11.36 -4.83
#